data_06f4fadb3c9ede6ac6ad46829675a5ad
#
_entry.id   06f4fadb3c9ede6ac6ad46829675a5ad
#
_cell.length_a   1.000
_cell.length_b   1.000
_cell.length_c   1.000
_cell.angle_alpha   90.00
_cell.angle_beta   90.00
_cell.angle_gamma   90.00
#
_symmetry.space_group_name_H-M   'P 1'
#
loop_
_entity.id
_entity.type
_entity.pdbx_description
1 polymer ?
#
loop_
_entity_poly.entity_id
_entity_poly.type
_entity_poly.pdbx_seq_one_letter_code
_entity_poly.pdbx_strand_id
1 'polypeptide(L)'
;MKKKFSFLILLGVILVSLTTACSNKNSKQTKSTEPSASSLINAKFNSSFANGHFTQTTNSNEMNQKSKSEGLFKDKGDVTNLTYTLTQKKKSQTEQMWLTKKDMYLLLEQNKGHWIKNSIDADTFDPDQVKERFDPATFKKINKAFAKKATVQRKNGNYEISFDGTDANLWNAVNPLIIDAMNTPGSQNMQVARLVKSAQVQNLKITYLIDPTTKNVESMTFKAQYTAGGKYNFTWNLTYDQLGQHSDLAVPSDIQKNAISAEDIKKAQEEQNNQ
;
A
#
# COMPACT_ATOMS: atom_id res chain seq x y z
N MET A 1 17.78 -58.79 38.25
CA MET A 1 19.23 -58.53 38.21
C MET A 1 19.34 -57.00 38.08
N LYS A 2 19.54 -56.28 39.19
CA LYS A 2 20.77 -55.65 39.70
C LYS A 2 21.58 -54.96 38.59
N LYS A 3 21.63 -53.58 38.59
CA LYS A 3 22.66 -52.82 39.29
C LYS A 3 22.29 -51.33 39.34
N LYS A 4 22.33 -50.83 40.58
CA LYS A 4 22.42 -49.44 41.02
C LYS A 4 23.81 -48.89 40.69
N PHE A 5 23.93 -47.59 40.31
CA PHE A 5 25.13 -46.84 40.62
C PHE A 5 24.73 -45.43 40.98
N SER A 6 24.97 -45.13 42.24
CA SER A 6 24.98 -43.81 42.87
C SER A 6 26.36 -43.19 42.66
N PHE A 7 26.43 -41.87 42.47
CA PHE A 7 27.58 -41.02 42.79
C PHE A 7 27.05 -39.59 43.04
N LEU A 8 26.93 -39.22 44.20
CA LEU A 8 27.63 -38.48 45.27
C LEU A 8 28.22 -37.12 44.79
N ILE A 9 27.55 -36.05 45.23
CA ILE A 9 27.96 -34.86 46.00
C ILE A 9 29.29 -34.22 45.60
N LEU A 10 29.23 -32.90 45.25
CA LEU A 10 30.15 -31.93 45.81
C LEU A 10 29.46 -30.57 46.01
N LEU A 11 29.33 -30.26 47.27
CA LEU A 11 28.88 -28.97 47.86
C LEU A 11 30.03 -27.97 47.71
N GLY A 12 29.79 -26.84 47.04
CA GLY A 12 30.69 -25.70 47.03
C GLY A 12 29.97 -24.44 47.41
N VAL A 13 29.93 -24.18 48.72
CA VAL A 13 29.50 -22.90 49.31
C VAL A 13 30.58 -21.86 49.03
N ILE A 14 30.27 -20.82 48.27
CA ILE A 14 31.05 -19.58 48.26
C ILE A 14 30.14 -18.44 48.73
N LEU A 15 30.30 -18.06 49.96
CA LEU A 15 29.89 -16.78 50.51
C LEU A 15 30.71 -15.69 49.81
N VAL A 16 30.06 -14.76 49.14
CA VAL A 16 30.65 -13.48 48.81
C VAL A 16 29.74 -12.36 49.28
N SER A 17 30.25 -11.71 50.24
CA SER A 17 29.97 -10.43 50.90
C SER A 17 29.12 -9.43 50.09
N LEU A 18 28.04 -9.02 50.74
CA LEU A 18 27.28 -7.79 50.49
C LEU A 18 28.19 -6.56 50.72
N THR A 19 28.55 -5.89 49.65
CA THR A 19 28.98 -4.49 49.67
C THR A 19 27.87 -3.63 49.14
N THR A 20 27.08 -3.05 50.02
CA THR A 20 26.19 -1.92 49.72
C THR A 20 27.05 -0.72 49.32
N ALA A 21 27.21 -0.49 48.03
CA ALA A 21 27.68 0.78 47.52
C ALA A 21 26.46 1.51 46.92
N CYS A 22 25.89 2.41 47.73
CA CYS A 22 25.06 3.49 47.19
C CYS A 22 25.91 4.35 46.26
N SER A 23 25.91 4.04 44.99
CA SER A 23 26.42 4.91 43.97
C SER A 23 25.23 5.54 43.25
N ASN A 24 24.97 6.79 43.62
CA ASN A 24 24.09 7.69 42.90
C ASN A 24 24.70 7.94 41.50
N LYS A 25 24.55 6.99 40.58
CA LYS A 25 24.87 7.19 39.18
C LYS A 25 23.62 7.75 38.51
N ASN A 26 23.64 9.07 38.31
CA ASN A 26 22.94 9.67 37.18
C ASN A 26 23.25 8.81 35.94
N SER A 27 22.39 7.87 35.63
CA SER A 27 22.37 7.21 34.35
C SER A 27 22.02 8.29 33.31
N LYS A 28 23.07 8.95 32.78
CA LYS A 28 22.93 9.61 31.48
C LYS A 28 22.36 8.54 30.55
N GLN A 29 21.05 8.64 30.32
CA GLN A 29 20.39 7.95 29.26
C GLN A 29 21.19 8.31 28.00
N THR A 30 22.04 7.40 27.55
CA THR A 30 22.71 7.51 26.25
C THR A 30 21.56 7.63 25.25
N LYS A 31 21.31 8.85 24.78
CA LYS A 31 20.37 9.08 23.69
C LYS A 31 20.77 8.10 22.60
N SER A 32 19.89 7.18 22.27
CA SER A 32 20.02 6.31 21.12
C SER A 32 20.45 7.19 19.94
N THR A 33 21.60 6.89 19.35
CA THR A 33 22.13 7.60 18.17
C THR A 33 21.32 7.30 16.91
N GLU A 34 20.31 6.43 17.03
CA GLU A 34 19.42 6.08 15.93
C GLU A 34 18.49 7.25 15.60
N PRO A 35 18.36 7.60 14.31
CA PRO A 35 17.47 8.66 13.89
C PRO A 35 16.00 8.30 14.18
N SER A 36 15.17 9.31 14.45
CA SER A 36 13.73 9.08 14.69
C SER A 36 13.01 8.63 13.40
N ALA A 37 11.92 7.87 13.57
CA ALA A 37 11.04 7.47 12.47
C ALA A 37 10.60 8.70 11.64
N SER A 38 10.21 9.79 12.32
CA SER A 38 9.78 11.02 11.66
C SER A 38 10.88 11.65 10.80
N SER A 39 12.12 11.70 11.30
CA SER A 39 13.24 12.29 10.54
C SER A 39 13.58 11.45 9.31
N LEU A 40 13.55 10.13 9.43
CA LEU A 40 13.84 9.22 8.32
C LEU A 40 12.76 9.29 7.23
N ILE A 41 11.48 9.20 7.64
CA ILE A 41 10.36 9.22 6.70
C ILE A 41 10.32 10.55 5.92
N ASN A 42 10.48 11.68 6.62
CA ASN A 42 10.31 12.99 5.99
C ASN A 42 11.54 13.45 5.18
N ALA A 43 12.70 12.82 5.33
CA ALA A 43 13.94 13.28 4.70
C ALA A 43 13.84 13.37 3.18
N LYS A 44 13.33 12.32 2.53
CA LYS A 44 13.29 12.21 1.07
C LYS A 44 11.98 11.61 0.52
N PHE A 45 10.91 11.55 1.33
CA PHE A 45 9.66 10.90 0.94
C PHE A 45 9.12 11.42 -0.40
N ASN A 46 8.94 12.74 -0.54
CA ASN A 46 8.34 13.33 -1.73
C ASN A 46 9.15 13.10 -3.00
N SER A 47 10.48 13.08 -2.92
CA SER A 47 11.34 12.80 -4.08
C SER A 47 11.38 11.32 -4.42
N SER A 48 11.42 10.44 -3.42
CA SER A 48 11.37 9.00 -3.65
C SER A 48 10.02 8.56 -4.23
N PHE A 49 8.92 9.14 -3.75
CA PHE A 49 7.55 8.80 -4.14
C PHE A 49 7.04 9.58 -5.36
N ALA A 50 7.93 10.11 -6.20
CA ALA A 50 7.55 10.81 -7.43
C ALA A 50 7.08 9.86 -8.54
N ASN A 51 7.64 8.67 -8.57
CA ASN A 51 7.31 7.57 -9.50
C ASN A 51 7.70 6.23 -8.87
N GLY A 52 7.20 5.13 -9.41
CA GLY A 52 7.50 3.80 -8.91
C GLY A 52 6.56 2.74 -9.47
N HIS A 53 6.68 1.55 -8.90
CA HIS A 53 5.79 0.42 -9.11
C HIS A 53 4.89 0.22 -7.88
N PHE A 54 3.68 -0.29 -8.08
CA PHE A 54 2.80 -0.70 -6.99
C PHE A 54 2.11 -2.01 -7.29
N THR A 55 1.86 -2.77 -6.23
CA THR A 55 1.00 -3.97 -6.26
C THR A 55 0.02 -3.88 -5.11
N GLN A 56 -1.26 -4.11 -5.40
CA GLN A 56 -2.32 -4.13 -4.43
C GLN A 56 -3.18 -5.37 -4.57
N THR A 57 -3.54 -5.98 -3.45
CA THR A 57 -4.44 -7.13 -3.41
C THR A 57 -5.50 -6.96 -2.34
N THR A 58 -6.73 -7.38 -2.65
CA THR A 58 -7.81 -7.49 -1.68
C THR A 58 -8.42 -8.87 -1.80
N ASN A 59 -8.69 -9.53 -0.67
CA ASN A 59 -9.29 -10.86 -0.64
C ASN A 59 -10.39 -10.92 0.44
N SER A 60 -11.53 -11.52 0.10
CA SER A 60 -12.57 -11.92 1.05
C SER A 60 -13.02 -13.34 0.72
N ASN A 61 -12.79 -14.26 1.64
CA ASN A 61 -13.17 -15.65 1.47
C ASN A 61 -14.70 -15.83 1.48
N GLU A 62 -15.41 -15.09 2.34
CA GLU A 62 -16.87 -15.15 2.46
C GLU A 62 -17.57 -14.67 1.19
N MET A 63 -16.97 -13.71 0.49
CA MET A 63 -17.48 -13.22 -0.79
C MET A 63 -16.99 -14.05 -1.99
N ASN A 64 -16.06 -15.00 -1.78
CA ASN A 64 -15.33 -15.68 -2.84
C ASN A 64 -14.76 -14.71 -3.88
N GLN A 65 -14.19 -13.61 -3.39
CA GLN A 65 -13.70 -12.51 -4.21
C GLN A 65 -12.24 -12.22 -3.89
N LYS A 66 -11.45 -12.07 -4.94
CA LYS A 66 -10.07 -11.59 -4.89
C LYS A 66 -9.85 -10.57 -5.99
N SER A 67 -9.21 -9.45 -5.66
CA SER A 67 -8.74 -8.48 -6.65
C SER A 67 -7.23 -8.30 -6.54
N LYS A 68 -6.61 -8.01 -7.68
CA LYS A 68 -5.21 -7.59 -7.79
C LYS A 68 -5.15 -6.37 -8.70
N SER A 69 -4.47 -5.33 -8.25
CA SER A 69 -4.04 -4.20 -9.08
C SER A 69 -2.52 -4.16 -9.08
N GLU A 70 -1.92 -3.95 -10.23
CA GLU A 70 -0.46 -3.86 -10.38
C GLU A 70 -0.14 -2.87 -11.48
N GLY A 71 0.87 -2.04 -11.27
CA GLY A 71 1.23 -1.08 -12.30
C GLY A 71 2.33 -0.11 -11.90
N LEU A 72 2.58 0.81 -12.81
CA LEU A 72 3.58 1.88 -12.68
C LEU A 72 2.88 3.22 -12.54
N PHE A 73 3.51 4.13 -11.80
CA PHE A 73 3.04 5.51 -11.67
C PHE A 73 4.17 6.52 -11.79
N LYS A 74 3.84 7.71 -12.24
CA LYS A 74 4.73 8.87 -12.34
C LYS A 74 3.97 10.15 -12.04
N ASP A 75 4.71 11.18 -11.59
CA ASP A 75 4.17 12.49 -11.27
C ASP A 75 2.98 12.42 -10.30
N LYS A 76 3.13 11.58 -9.25
CA LYS A 76 2.12 11.37 -8.20
C LYS A 76 0.80 10.81 -8.76
N GLY A 77 0.91 9.94 -9.76
CA GLY A 77 -0.23 9.28 -10.40
C GLY A 77 -0.81 10.00 -11.60
N ASP A 78 -0.26 11.17 -11.99
CA ASP A 78 -0.69 11.88 -13.22
C ASP A 78 -0.45 11.04 -14.48
N VAL A 79 0.53 10.15 -14.46
CA VAL A 79 0.68 9.10 -15.45
C VAL A 79 0.68 7.76 -14.71
N THR A 80 -0.27 6.90 -15.03
CA THR A 80 -0.40 5.58 -14.40
C THR A 80 -0.66 4.53 -15.46
N ASN A 81 0.09 3.44 -15.41
CA ASN A 81 -0.23 2.18 -16.06
C ASN A 81 -0.80 1.24 -15.00
N LEU A 82 -1.91 0.59 -15.28
CA LEU A 82 -2.58 -0.29 -14.33
C LEU A 82 -3.12 -1.53 -15.03
N THR A 83 -2.82 -2.70 -14.48
CA THR A 83 -3.55 -3.95 -14.74
C THR A 83 -4.39 -4.29 -13.52
N TYR A 84 -5.68 -4.42 -13.69
CA TYR A 84 -6.63 -4.84 -12.66
C TYR A 84 -7.20 -6.22 -13.00
N THR A 85 -7.17 -7.13 -12.05
CA THR A 85 -7.78 -8.46 -12.17
C THR A 85 -8.74 -8.69 -11.03
N LEU A 86 -9.99 -8.99 -11.35
CA LEU A 86 -11.03 -9.41 -10.41
C LEU A 86 -11.31 -10.89 -10.62
N THR A 87 -11.18 -11.69 -9.56
CA THR A 87 -11.60 -13.08 -9.55
C THR A 87 -12.80 -13.22 -8.61
N GLN A 88 -13.92 -13.68 -9.12
CA GLN A 88 -15.13 -13.95 -8.36
C GLN A 88 -15.73 -15.29 -8.77
N LYS A 89 -16.01 -16.16 -7.78
CA LYS A 89 -16.58 -17.50 -8.02
C LYS A 89 -15.81 -18.29 -9.10
N LYS A 90 -14.48 -18.26 -9.09
CA LYS A 90 -13.56 -18.92 -10.05
C LYS A 90 -13.55 -18.34 -11.47
N LYS A 91 -14.22 -17.23 -11.73
CA LYS A 91 -14.13 -16.48 -12.98
C LYS A 91 -13.22 -15.28 -12.76
N SER A 92 -12.29 -15.05 -13.68
CA SER A 92 -11.39 -13.90 -13.64
C SER A 92 -11.70 -12.98 -14.82
N GLN A 93 -11.69 -11.67 -14.56
CA GLN A 93 -11.74 -10.62 -15.57
C GLN A 93 -10.48 -9.76 -15.37
N THR A 94 -9.85 -9.39 -16.47
CA THR A 94 -8.66 -8.55 -16.47
C THR A 94 -8.88 -7.33 -17.33
N GLU A 95 -8.53 -6.19 -16.77
CA GLU A 95 -8.61 -4.88 -17.42
C GLU A 95 -7.23 -4.24 -17.40
N GLN A 96 -6.87 -3.54 -18.47
CA GLN A 96 -5.66 -2.73 -18.50
C GLN A 96 -6.03 -1.28 -18.75
N MET A 97 -5.33 -0.38 -18.10
CA MET A 97 -5.59 1.04 -18.16
C MET A 97 -4.28 1.83 -18.25
N TRP A 98 -4.30 2.87 -19.05
CA TRP A 98 -3.41 4.00 -18.94
C TRP A 98 -4.19 5.23 -18.57
N LEU A 99 -3.71 5.94 -17.57
CA LEU A 99 -4.28 7.21 -17.12
C LEU A 99 -3.25 8.31 -17.35
N THR A 100 -3.70 9.45 -17.84
CA THR A 100 -2.96 10.72 -17.91
C THR A 100 -3.81 11.83 -17.30
N LYS A 101 -3.31 13.06 -17.28
CA LYS A 101 -4.12 14.22 -16.87
C LYS A 101 -5.33 14.49 -17.77
N LYS A 102 -5.27 14.06 -19.03
CA LYS A 102 -6.25 14.42 -20.05
C LYS A 102 -7.04 13.24 -20.58
N ASP A 103 -6.44 12.07 -20.59
CA ASP A 103 -6.97 10.91 -21.28
C ASP A 103 -6.86 9.67 -20.41
N MET A 104 -7.85 8.82 -20.52
CA MET A 104 -7.86 7.45 -20.02
C MET A 104 -7.95 6.50 -21.20
N TYR A 105 -7.08 5.51 -21.26
CA TYR A 105 -7.10 4.43 -22.24
C TYR A 105 -7.46 3.14 -21.51
N LEU A 106 -8.48 2.44 -21.98
CA LEU A 106 -8.97 1.18 -21.41
C LEU A 106 -8.87 0.06 -22.42
N LEU A 107 -8.31 -1.06 -22.00
CA LEU A 107 -8.36 -2.32 -22.71
C LEU A 107 -9.17 -3.31 -21.87
N LEU A 108 -10.37 -3.62 -22.33
CA LEU A 108 -11.27 -4.60 -21.73
C LEU A 108 -11.28 -5.87 -22.58
N GLU A 109 -11.51 -7.02 -21.97
CA GLU A 109 -11.59 -8.31 -22.69
C GLU A 109 -12.62 -8.27 -23.83
N GLN A 110 -13.77 -7.62 -23.60
CA GLN A 110 -14.83 -7.44 -24.59
C GLN A 110 -14.46 -6.55 -25.79
N ASN A 111 -13.40 -5.75 -25.67
CA ASN A 111 -12.96 -4.84 -26.74
C ASN A 111 -12.11 -5.53 -27.81
N LYS A 112 -11.97 -6.86 -27.78
CA LYS A 112 -11.24 -7.67 -28.77
C LYS A 112 -9.82 -7.16 -29.06
N GLY A 113 -9.13 -6.67 -28.04
CA GLY A 113 -7.75 -6.17 -28.13
C GLY A 113 -7.62 -4.70 -28.56
N HIS A 114 -8.73 -3.97 -28.72
CA HIS A 114 -8.68 -2.54 -29.03
C HIS A 114 -8.70 -1.69 -27.76
N TRP A 115 -7.81 -0.71 -27.68
CA TRP A 115 -7.83 0.32 -26.66
C TRP A 115 -8.94 1.32 -26.94
N ILE A 116 -9.71 1.65 -25.91
CA ILE A 116 -10.71 2.72 -25.95
C ILE A 116 -10.15 3.93 -25.27
N LYS A 117 -10.13 5.06 -25.98
CA LYS A 117 -9.72 6.35 -25.43
C LYS A 117 -10.95 7.14 -24.96
N ASN A 118 -10.91 7.59 -23.70
CA ASN A 118 -11.85 8.54 -23.13
C ASN A 118 -11.10 9.82 -22.75
N SER A 119 -11.61 10.97 -23.12
CA SER A 119 -11.14 12.23 -22.57
C SER A 119 -11.61 12.35 -21.11
N ILE A 120 -10.72 12.80 -20.25
CA ILE A 120 -11.04 13.08 -18.86
C ILE A 120 -11.56 14.49 -18.79
N ASP A 121 -12.86 14.65 -18.56
CA ASP A 121 -13.49 15.89 -18.20
C ASP A 121 -14.19 15.75 -16.85
N ALA A 122 -14.48 16.88 -16.22
CA ALA A 122 -15.06 16.91 -14.89
C ALA A 122 -16.45 16.26 -14.81
N ASP A 123 -17.13 16.09 -15.94
CA ASP A 123 -18.50 15.58 -15.99
C ASP A 123 -18.52 14.04 -16.16
N THR A 124 -17.48 13.46 -16.75
CA THR A 124 -17.45 12.02 -17.10
C THR A 124 -16.61 11.19 -16.15
N PHE A 125 -15.50 11.70 -15.66
CA PHE A 125 -14.59 10.98 -14.79
C PHE A 125 -13.71 11.95 -14.00
N ASP A 126 -13.80 11.89 -12.68
CA ASP A 126 -12.89 12.61 -11.79
C ASP A 126 -11.61 11.77 -11.59
N PRO A 127 -10.47 12.18 -12.19
CA PRO A 127 -9.23 11.44 -12.06
C PRO A 127 -8.70 11.41 -10.62
N ASP A 128 -9.15 12.30 -9.75
CA ASP A 128 -8.73 12.32 -8.35
C ASP A 128 -9.30 11.14 -7.56
N GLN A 129 -10.32 10.46 -8.10
CA GLN A 129 -10.90 9.25 -7.50
C GLN A 129 -9.98 8.02 -7.49
N VAL A 130 -9.01 7.97 -8.42
CA VAL A 130 -8.04 6.85 -8.49
C VAL A 130 -6.64 7.28 -8.04
N LYS A 131 -6.49 8.50 -7.52
CA LYS A 131 -5.21 9.10 -7.15
C LYS A 131 -4.93 9.09 -5.64
N GLU A 132 -5.90 8.72 -4.81
CA GLU A 132 -5.70 8.68 -3.34
C GLU A 132 -4.46 7.85 -2.97
N ARG A 133 -4.21 6.77 -3.70
CA ARG A 133 -3.01 5.92 -3.52
C ARG A 133 -1.70 6.61 -3.90
N PHE A 134 -1.75 7.77 -4.54
CA PHE A 134 -0.57 8.56 -4.91
C PHE A 134 -0.61 9.98 -4.33
N ASP A 135 -1.69 10.34 -3.61
CA ASP A 135 -1.89 11.69 -3.08
C ASP A 135 -0.90 12.00 -1.95
N PRO A 136 -0.06 13.05 -2.12
CA PRO A 136 0.87 13.47 -1.08
C PRO A 136 0.19 13.92 0.22
N ALA A 137 -1.04 14.43 0.16
CA ALA A 137 -1.76 14.87 1.36
C ALA A 137 -2.21 13.67 2.20
N THR A 138 -2.67 12.59 1.54
CA THR A 138 -2.98 11.32 2.18
C THR A 138 -1.75 10.70 2.83
N PHE A 139 -0.62 10.62 2.09
CA PHE A 139 0.63 10.13 2.68
C PHE A 139 1.18 11.01 3.80
N LYS A 140 1.00 12.33 3.75
CA LYS A 140 1.37 13.22 4.85
C LYS A 140 0.62 12.88 6.14
N LYS A 141 -0.67 12.55 6.05
CA LYS A 141 -1.49 12.11 7.20
C LYS A 141 -1.01 10.75 7.72
N ILE A 142 -0.79 9.79 6.82
CA ILE A 142 -0.29 8.45 7.15
C ILE A 142 1.07 8.57 7.84
N ASN A 143 2.03 9.25 7.24
CA ASN A 143 3.39 9.39 7.75
C ASN A 143 3.41 10.05 9.14
N LYS A 144 2.56 11.07 9.37
CA LYS A 144 2.42 11.73 10.68
C LYS A 144 1.88 10.77 11.76
N ALA A 145 0.90 9.95 11.43
CA ALA A 145 0.32 8.98 12.35
C ALA A 145 1.29 7.81 12.59
N PHE A 146 1.88 7.29 11.53
CA PHE A 146 2.82 6.17 11.54
C PHE A 146 4.08 6.47 12.35
N ALA A 147 4.73 7.61 12.11
CA ALA A 147 5.95 8.00 12.82
C ALA A 147 5.81 8.07 14.35
N LYS A 148 4.59 8.28 14.85
CA LYS A 148 4.32 8.34 16.31
C LYS A 148 4.25 6.95 16.97
N LYS A 149 4.01 5.91 16.17
CA LYS A 149 3.76 4.54 16.65
C LYS A 149 4.83 3.55 16.21
N ALA A 150 5.58 3.92 15.17
CA ALA A 150 6.56 3.05 14.56
C ALA A 150 7.82 2.87 15.38
N THR A 151 8.41 1.70 15.28
CA THR A 151 9.78 1.38 15.73
C THR A 151 10.74 1.52 14.56
N VAL A 152 11.99 1.84 14.88
CA VAL A 152 13.09 1.91 13.90
C VAL A 152 14.11 0.86 14.26
N GLN A 153 14.56 0.09 13.29
CA GLN A 153 15.65 -0.87 13.45
C GLN A 153 16.51 -0.94 12.19
N ARG A 154 17.77 -1.35 12.36
CA ARG A 154 18.62 -1.70 11.22
C ARG A 154 18.39 -3.15 10.83
N LYS A 155 18.14 -3.39 9.53
CA LYS A 155 17.89 -4.72 9.00
C LYS A 155 18.37 -4.81 7.55
N ASN A 156 19.19 -5.80 7.26
CA ASN A 156 19.75 -6.05 5.92
C ASN A 156 20.38 -4.80 5.27
N GLY A 157 21.08 -4.00 6.07
CA GLY A 157 21.73 -2.78 5.59
C GLY A 157 20.84 -1.52 5.61
N ASN A 158 19.52 -1.65 5.65
CA ASN A 158 18.56 -0.54 5.63
C ASN A 158 18.05 -0.15 7.02
N TYR A 159 17.40 1.01 7.13
CA TYR A 159 16.48 1.29 8.20
C TYR A 159 15.12 0.67 7.86
N GLU A 160 14.65 -0.24 8.71
CA GLU A 160 13.27 -0.70 8.70
C GLU A 160 12.49 0.10 9.73
N ILE A 161 11.45 0.81 9.28
CA ILE A 161 10.51 1.52 10.12
C ILE A 161 9.22 0.73 10.07
N SER A 162 8.73 0.25 11.21
CA SER A 162 7.59 -0.66 11.22
C SER A 162 6.60 -0.40 12.36
N PHE A 163 5.33 -0.71 12.09
CA PHE A 163 4.23 -0.82 13.03
C PHE A 163 3.49 -2.12 12.77
N ASP A 164 3.08 -2.81 13.83
CA ASP A 164 2.28 -4.02 13.75
C ASP A 164 1.30 -4.04 14.94
N GLY A 165 -0.01 -4.01 14.67
CA GLY A 165 -1.03 -3.97 15.71
C GLY A 165 -2.31 -3.25 15.29
N THR A 166 -3.04 -2.69 16.28
CA THR A 166 -4.25 -1.91 16.06
C THR A 166 -4.10 -0.50 16.61
N ASP A 167 -4.41 0.50 15.80
CA ASP A 167 -4.46 1.91 16.20
C ASP A 167 -5.50 2.64 15.35
N ALA A 168 -6.51 3.22 15.99
CA ALA A 168 -7.64 3.86 15.30
C ALA A 168 -7.21 5.09 14.48
N ASN A 169 -6.24 5.88 14.95
CA ASN A 169 -5.78 7.05 14.21
C ASN A 169 -5.00 6.64 12.95
N LEU A 170 -4.18 5.58 13.07
CA LEU A 170 -3.44 5.06 11.94
C LEU A 170 -4.37 4.39 10.93
N TRP A 171 -5.37 3.65 11.40
CA TRP A 171 -6.42 3.11 10.53
C TRP A 171 -7.16 4.21 9.76
N ASN A 172 -7.60 5.27 10.45
CA ASN A 172 -8.27 6.40 9.82
C ASN A 172 -7.39 7.13 8.79
N ALA A 173 -6.08 7.10 8.97
CA ALA A 173 -5.15 7.67 7.98
C ALA A 173 -4.96 6.76 6.75
N VAL A 174 -5.02 5.43 6.92
CA VAL A 174 -4.76 4.42 5.88
C VAL A 174 -6.02 4.06 5.09
N ASN A 175 -7.21 4.10 5.71
CA ASN A 175 -8.43 3.60 5.07
C ASN A 175 -8.80 4.26 3.73
N PRO A 176 -8.41 5.53 3.40
CA PRO A 176 -8.62 6.08 2.06
C PRO A 176 -7.95 5.26 0.95
N LEU A 177 -6.76 4.67 1.22
CA LEU A 177 -6.06 3.80 0.27
C LEU A 177 -6.85 2.50 0.01
N ILE A 178 -7.53 1.98 1.04
CA ILE A 178 -8.37 0.77 0.92
C ILE A 178 -9.64 1.09 0.13
N ILE A 179 -10.26 2.23 0.40
CA ILE A 179 -11.46 2.70 -0.31
C ILE A 179 -11.14 2.88 -1.80
N ASP A 180 -10.02 3.54 -2.11
CA ASP A 180 -9.54 3.71 -3.48
C ASP A 180 -9.33 2.37 -4.20
N ALA A 181 -8.79 1.37 -3.49
CA ALA A 181 -8.60 0.02 -4.01
C ALA A 181 -9.89 -0.71 -4.41
N MET A 182 -10.98 -0.40 -3.73
CA MET A 182 -12.27 -1.06 -3.92
C MET A 182 -13.16 -0.31 -4.91
N ASN A 183 -12.79 0.91 -5.29
CA ASN A 183 -13.45 1.67 -6.32
C ASN A 183 -12.89 1.27 -7.69
N THR A 184 -13.75 0.89 -8.62
CA THR A 184 -13.38 0.75 -10.02
C THR A 184 -13.52 2.10 -10.73
N PRO A 185 -12.75 2.37 -11.79
CA PRO A 185 -12.93 3.57 -12.60
C PRO A 185 -14.41 3.75 -13.01
N GLY A 186 -14.99 4.90 -12.69
CA GLY A 186 -16.40 5.20 -12.99
C GLY A 186 -17.44 4.73 -11.96
N SER A 187 -17.03 4.06 -10.88
CA SER A 187 -17.94 3.67 -9.80
C SER A 187 -17.52 4.25 -8.46
N GLN A 188 -18.06 5.41 -8.10
CA GLN A 188 -18.04 5.84 -6.68
C GLN A 188 -19.04 5.02 -5.89
N ASN A 189 -18.57 4.00 -5.21
CA ASN A 189 -19.44 3.25 -4.33
C ASN A 189 -19.39 3.83 -2.91
N MET A 190 -20.24 4.82 -2.61
CA MET A 190 -20.37 5.38 -1.25
C MET A 190 -20.66 4.31 -0.19
N GLN A 191 -21.24 3.18 -0.56
CA GLN A 191 -21.46 2.06 0.36
C GLN A 191 -20.13 1.41 0.75
N VAL A 192 -19.21 1.23 -0.20
CA VAL A 192 -17.84 0.73 0.08
C VAL A 192 -17.14 1.65 1.06
N ALA A 193 -17.16 2.96 0.81
CA ALA A 193 -16.52 3.92 1.70
C ALA A 193 -17.10 3.86 3.14
N ARG A 194 -18.43 3.72 3.28
CA ARG A 194 -19.07 3.56 4.58
C ARG A 194 -18.67 2.25 5.26
N LEU A 195 -18.65 1.14 4.51
CA LEU A 195 -18.26 -0.17 5.01
C LEU A 195 -16.81 -0.18 5.53
N VAL A 196 -15.88 0.40 4.79
CA VAL A 196 -14.47 0.47 5.19
C VAL A 196 -14.26 1.41 6.37
N LYS A 197 -14.91 2.58 6.39
CA LYS A 197 -14.82 3.53 7.52
C LYS A 197 -15.38 2.96 8.82
N SER A 198 -16.43 2.13 8.75
CA SER A 198 -17.02 1.46 9.91
C SER A 198 -16.42 0.08 10.20
N ALA A 199 -15.38 -0.32 9.49
CA ALA A 199 -14.77 -1.63 9.66
C ALA A 199 -14.06 -1.77 11.00
N GLN A 200 -14.15 -2.97 11.57
CA GLN A 200 -13.39 -3.37 12.75
C GLN A 200 -12.01 -3.89 12.30
N VAL A 201 -10.97 -3.14 12.62
CA VAL A 201 -9.59 -3.52 12.33
C VAL A 201 -9.14 -4.63 13.27
N GLN A 202 -8.65 -5.72 12.73
CA GLN A 202 -8.08 -6.83 13.46
C GLN A 202 -6.55 -6.70 13.56
N ASN A 203 -5.92 -6.29 12.46
CA ASN A 203 -4.50 -5.98 12.43
C ASN A 203 -4.16 -4.99 11.30
N LEU A 204 -3.21 -4.11 11.56
CA LEU A 204 -2.61 -3.21 10.57
C LEU A 204 -1.09 -3.31 10.73
N LYS A 205 -0.40 -3.66 9.64
CA LYS A 205 1.05 -3.67 9.58
C LYS A 205 1.53 -2.70 8.51
N ILE A 206 2.46 -1.84 8.87
CA ILE A 206 3.11 -0.89 7.95
C ILE A 206 4.61 -1.07 8.09
N THR A 207 5.31 -1.15 6.95
CA THR A 207 6.77 -1.25 6.91
C THR A 207 7.32 -0.35 5.82
N TYR A 208 8.27 0.52 6.17
CA TYR A 208 9.06 1.31 5.22
C TYR A 208 10.51 0.86 5.30
N LEU A 209 11.15 0.69 4.14
CA LEU A 209 12.59 0.47 4.02
C LEU A 209 13.23 1.74 3.49
N ILE A 210 14.25 2.22 4.19
CA ILE A 210 14.96 3.46 3.88
C ILE A 210 16.45 3.19 3.79
N ASP A 211 17.04 3.56 2.68
CA ASP A 211 18.49 3.50 2.49
C ASP A 211 19.21 4.40 3.50
N PRO A 212 20.19 3.89 4.24
CA PRO A 212 20.84 4.65 5.31
C PRO A 212 21.75 5.75 4.81
N THR A 213 22.21 5.68 3.55
CA THR A 213 23.15 6.63 2.94
C THR A 213 22.39 7.74 2.24
N THR A 214 21.55 7.37 1.29
CA THR A 214 20.80 8.33 0.46
C THR A 214 19.57 8.89 1.15
N LYS A 215 19.04 8.20 2.18
CA LYS A 215 17.77 8.47 2.86
C LYS A 215 16.55 8.32 1.94
N ASN A 216 16.70 7.70 0.78
CA ASN A 216 15.59 7.41 -0.09
C ASN A 216 14.72 6.32 0.52
N VAL A 217 13.41 6.44 0.33
CA VAL A 217 12.46 5.35 0.62
C VAL A 217 12.59 4.35 -0.53
N GLU A 218 13.00 3.12 -0.22
CA GLU A 218 13.15 2.06 -1.21
C GLU A 218 11.84 1.31 -1.45
N SER A 219 11.11 1.06 -0.36
CA SER A 219 9.80 0.42 -0.45
C SER A 219 8.90 0.78 0.72
N MET A 220 7.60 0.62 0.50
CA MET A 220 6.56 0.75 1.51
C MET A 220 5.58 -0.40 1.37
N THR A 221 5.24 -1.03 2.47
CA THR A 221 4.24 -2.11 2.51
C THR A 221 3.21 -1.82 3.57
N PHE A 222 1.94 -1.95 3.19
CA PHE A 222 0.77 -1.84 4.04
C PHE A 222 0.02 -3.18 3.98
N LYS A 223 -0.35 -3.72 5.13
CA LYS A 223 -1.17 -4.93 5.23
C LYS A 223 -2.24 -4.69 6.28
N ALA A 224 -3.48 -5.00 5.95
CA ALA A 224 -4.57 -4.90 6.89
C ALA A 224 -5.44 -6.16 6.88
N GLN A 225 -5.93 -6.53 8.06
CA GLN A 225 -6.99 -7.49 8.28
C GLN A 225 -8.12 -6.76 8.98
N TYR A 226 -9.33 -6.81 8.43
CA TYR A 226 -10.47 -6.11 8.97
C TYR A 226 -11.79 -6.81 8.64
N THR A 227 -12.81 -6.59 9.48
CA THR A 227 -14.17 -7.06 9.26
C THR A 227 -15.05 -5.88 8.88
N ALA A 228 -15.74 -5.96 7.75
CA ALA A 228 -16.68 -4.95 7.28
C ALA A 228 -18.11 -5.48 7.27
N GLY A 229 -19.07 -4.59 7.54
CA GLY A 229 -20.49 -4.96 7.63
C GLY A 229 -20.80 -6.01 8.70
N GLY A 230 -19.94 -6.15 9.70
CA GLY A 230 -20.09 -7.09 10.81
C GLY A 230 -19.92 -8.57 10.49
N LYS A 231 -19.65 -8.94 9.22
CA LYS A 231 -19.61 -10.35 8.79
C LYS A 231 -18.58 -10.71 7.72
N TYR A 232 -18.06 -9.74 6.98
CA TYR A 232 -17.12 -10.01 5.89
C TYR A 232 -15.70 -9.70 6.34
N ASN A 233 -14.83 -10.72 6.32
CA ASN A 233 -13.41 -10.56 6.62
C ASN A 233 -12.65 -10.27 5.35
N PHE A 234 -11.79 -9.25 5.43
CA PHE A 234 -10.93 -8.83 4.34
C PHE A 234 -9.46 -8.89 4.74
N THR A 235 -8.64 -9.31 3.80
CA THR A 235 -7.20 -9.10 3.81
C THR A 235 -6.84 -8.15 2.69
N TRP A 236 -6.16 -7.06 3.02
CA TRP A 236 -5.70 -6.07 2.05
C TRP A 236 -4.19 -5.90 2.18
N ASN A 237 -3.50 -5.85 1.04
CA ASN A 237 -2.07 -5.56 0.97
C ASN A 237 -1.83 -4.54 -0.13
N LEU A 238 -0.93 -3.59 0.13
CA LEU A 238 -0.44 -2.62 -0.83
C LEU A 238 1.07 -2.48 -0.65
N THR A 239 1.81 -2.63 -1.73
CA THR A 239 3.26 -2.46 -1.76
C THR A 239 3.62 -1.43 -2.82
N TYR A 240 4.55 -0.55 -2.47
CA TYR A 240 5.25 0.33 -3.40
C TYR A 240 6.72 -0.04 -3.38
N ASP A 241 7.30 -0.22 -4.56
CA ASP A 241 8.71 -0.50 -4.76
C ASP A 241 9.23 0.18 -6.03
N GLN A 242 10.50 -0.03 -6.39
CA GLN A 242 11.15 0.61 -7.54
C GLN A 242 10.94 2.13 -7.55
N LEU A 243 10.88 2.74 -6.37
CA LEU A 243 10.63 4.16 -6.21
C LEU A 243 11.77 4.99 -6.81
N GLY A 244 11.39 5.99 -7.64
CA GLY A 244 12.36 6.83 -8.36
C GLY A 244 12.91 6.22 -9.65
N GLN A 245 12.48 5.03 -10.09
CA GLN A 245 13.07 4.31 -11.23
C GLN A 245 12.27 4.41 -12.54
N HIS A 246 11.13 5.10 -12.54
CA HIS A 246 10.20 5.16 -13.69
C HIS A 246 9.93 6.61 -14.14
N SER A 247 11.00 7.42 -14.23
CA SER A 247 10.88 8.83 -14.65
C SER A 247 10.52 9.03 -16.11
N ASP A 248 10.70 8.01 -16.94
CA ASP A 248 10.39 7.98 -18.38
C ASP A 248 9.00 7.41 -18.71
N LEU A 249 8.22 7.00 -17.69
CA LEU A 249 6.90 6.42 -17.89
C LEU A 249 6.01 7.34 -18.73
N ALA A 250 5.47 6.81 -19.83
CA ALA A 250 4.55 7.48 -20.73
C ALA A 250 3.63 6.46 -21.41
N VAL A 251 2.46 6.91 -21.87
CA VAL A 251 1.58 6.07 -22.69
C VAL A 251 2.31 5.70 -23.97
N PRO A 252 2.40 4.40 -24.36
CA PRO A 252 3.02 3.99 -25.60
C PRO A 252 2.39 4.67 -26.84
N SER A 253 3.22 5.07 -27.78
CA SER A 253 2.78 5.83 -28.96
C SER A 253 1.81 5.05 -29.88
N ASP A 254 1.93 3.74 -29.90
CA ASP A 254 1.01 2.85 -30.61
C ASP A 254 -0.38 2.84 -29.98
N ILE A 255 -0.48 2.84 -28.65
CA ILE A 255 -1.76 2.98 -27.93
C ILE A 255 -2.38 4.35 -28.24
N GLN A 256 -1.59 5.43 -28.15
CA GLN A 256 -2.11 6.77 -28.41
C GLN A 256 -2.67 6.94 -29.83
N LYS A 257 -2.02 6.31 -30.83
CA LYS A 257 -2.39 6.44 -32.26
C LYS A 257 -3.56 5.53 -32.65
N ASN A 258 -3.66 4.35 -32.03
CA ASN A 258 -4.58 3.30 -32.47
C ASN A 258 -5.79 3.13 -31.54
N ALA A 259 -5.86 3.87 -30.42
CA ALA A 259 -7.02 3.82 -29.55
C ALA A 259 -8.26 4.43 -30.24
N ILE A 260 -9.38 3.75 -30.13
CA ILE A 260 -10.68 4.19 -30.66
C ILE A 260 -11.28 5.17 -29.65
N SER A 261 -11.73 6.33 -30.14
CA SER A 261 -12.43 7.29 -29.28
C SER A 261 -13.78 6.73 -28.84
N ALA A 262 -14.10 6.87 -27.56
CA ALA A 262 -15.43 6.49 -27.05
C ALA A 262 -16.55 7.30 -27.72
N GLU A 263 -16.28 8.54 -28.13
CA GLU A 263 -17.21 9.37 -28.87
C GLU A 263 -17.50 8.81 -30.27
N ASP A 264 -16.47 8.29 -30.97
CA ASP A 264 -16.66 7.65 -32.30
C ASP A 264 -17.45 6.36 -32.18
N ILE A 265 -17.25 5.58 -31.12
CA ILE A 265 -18.05 4.38 -30.85
C ILE A 265 -19.51 4.76 -30.64
N LYS A 266 -19.78 5.81 -29.88
CA LYS A 266 -21.14 6.28 -29.60
C LYS A 266 -21.83 6.75 -30.89
N LYS A 267 -21.16 7.54 -31.73
CA LYS A 267 -21.67 7.98 -33.03
C LYS A 267 -22.02 6.80 -33.94
N ALA A 268 -21.12 5.81 -34.04
CA ALA A 268 -21.36 4.62 -34.85
C ALA A 268 -22.57 3.79 -34.38
N GLN A 269 -22.81 3.74 -33.04
CA GLN A 269 -23.97 3.07 -32.47
C GLN A 269 -25.29 3.85 -32.74
N GLU A 270 -25.25 5.18 -32.66
CA GLU A 270 -26.40 6.03 -32.98
C GLU A 270 -26.81 5.92 -34.46
N GLU A 271 -25.82 5.86 -35.37
CA GLU A 271 -26.07 5.66 -36.80
C GLU A 271 -26.70 4.29 -37.09
N GLN A 272 -26.27 3.23 -36.39
CA GLN A 272 -26.85 1.89 -36.53
C GLN A 272 -28.30 1.80 -36.00
N ASN A 273 -28.64 2.53 -34.96
CA ASN A 273 -29.97 2.53 -34.37
C ASN A 273 -30.98 3.38 -35.15
N ASN A 274 -30.51 4.24 -36.08
CA ASN A 274 -31.36 5.11 -36.89
C ASN A 274 -31.62 4.54 -38.30
N GLN A 275 -31.09 3.34 -38.63
CA GLN A 275 -31.36 2.58 -39.84
C GLN A 275 -32.40 1.47 -39.58
#